data_2f86d381a16fe8326b12125a7b8490de
#
_entry.id   2f86d381a16fe8326b12125a7b8490de
#
_cell.length_a   1.000
_cell.length_b   1.000
_cell.length_c   1.000
_cell.angle_alpha   90.00
_cell.angle_beta   90.00
_cell.angle_gamma   90.00
#
_symmetry.space_group_name_H-M   'P 1'
#
loop_
_entity.id
_entity.type
_entity.pdbx_description
1 polymer ?
#
loop_
_entity_poly.entity_id
_entity_poly.type
_entity_poly.pdbx_seq_one_letter_code
_entity_poly.pdbx_strand_id
1 'polypeptide(L)'
;FEKLGTMDARYSHSFGDYDYGIRALKAGITSVVSPGILAECDRNPSLPKWRDASFSVKERYRSLMSPKGRPFREQFLYDARSSNVFNAVAHFVSLNMKVVFARRKQCENK
;
A
#
# COMPACT_ATOMS: atom_id res chain seq x y z
N PHE A 1 16.38 -10.00 -13.68
CA PHE A 1 17.38 -9.04 -13.16
C PHE A 1 18.01 -8.22 -14.30
N GLU A 2 18.50 -8.84 -15.35
CA GLU A 2 19.22 -8.15 -16.44
C GLU A 2 18.40 -7.05 -17.14
N LYS A 3 17.08 -7.23 -17.29
CA LYS A 3 16.20 -6.27 -17.96
C LYS A 3 15.63 -5.18 -17.03
N LEU A 4 15.47 -5.45 -15.76
CA LEU A 4 14.74 -4.57 -14.82
C LEU A 4 15.64 -3.92 -13.78
N GLY A 5 16.82 -4.48 -13.53
CA GLY A 5 17.68 -4.09 -12.43
C GLY A 5 17.10 -4.49 -11.06
N THR A 6 17.51 -3.78 -10.04
CA THR A 6 17.07 -3.98 -8.65
C THR A 6 15.75 -3.29 -8.35
N MET A 7 15.18 -3.55 -7.18
CA MET A 7 14.08 -2.76 -6.62
C MET A 7 14.51 -1.30 -6.44
N ASP A 8 13.55 -0.40 -6.58
CA ASP A 8 13.80 1.02 -6.44
C ASP A 8 13.96 1.39 -4.96
N ALA A 9 15.14 1.87 -4.58
CA ALA A 9 15.49 2.24 -3.20
C ALA A 9 14.66 3.40 -2.61
N ARG A 10 13.82 4.06 -3.40
CA ARG A 10 12.91 5.11 -2.93
C ARG A 10 11.71 4.56 -2.17
N TYR A 11 11.46 3.26 -2.28
CA TYR A 11 10.42 2.55 -1.53
C TYR A 11 11.01 1.84 -0.32
N SER A 12 10.38 2.02 0.84
CA SER A 12 10.84 1.43 2.09
C SER A 12 10.28 0.04 2.38
N HIS A 13 9.14 -0.32 1.78
CA HIS A 13 8.46 -1.59 2.02
C HIS A 13 7.54 -2.00 0.84
N SER A 14 6.24 -2.10 1.07
CA SER A 14 5.28 -2.75 0.16
C SER A 14 5.24 -2.21 -1.28
N PHE A 15 5.46 -0.93 -1.48
CA PHE A 15 5.37 -0.35 -2.83
C PHE A 15 6.51 -0.77 -3.76
N GLY A 16 7.64 -1.20 -3.21
CA GLY A 16 8.76 -1.71 -4.00
C GLY A 16 8.38 -2.92 -4.84
N ASP A 17 7.65 -3.87 -4.26
CA ASP A 17 7.19 -5.08 -4.93
C ASP A 17 6.20 -4.76 -6.05
N TYR A 18 5.24 -3.87 -5.75
CA TYR A 18 4.25 -3.44 -6.76
C TYR A 18 4.89 -2.67 -7.92
N ASP A 19 5.81 -1.75 -7.62
CA ASP A 19 6.55 -1.01 -8.66
C ASP A 19 7.39 -1.95 -9.53
N TYR A 20 8.05 -2.93 -8.91
CA TYR A 20 8.82 -3.94 -9.63
C TYR A 20 7.94 -4.76 -10.57
N GLY A 21 6.77 -5.20 -10.10
CA GLY A 21 5.79 -5.93 -10.91
C GLY A 21 5.29 -5.11 -12.10
N ILE A 22 5.01 -3.81 -11.91
CA ILE A 22 4.58 -2.92 -13.00
C ILE A 22 5.70 -2.68 -14.01
N ARG A 23 6.95 -2.50 -13.55
CA ARG A 23 8.09 -2.38 -14.45
C ARG A 23 8.31 -3.65 -15.28
N ALA A 24 8.13 -4.82 -14.64
CA ALA A 24 8.20 -6.11 -15.32
C ALA A 24 7.14 -6.20 -16.43
N LEU A 25 5.90 -5.87 -16.10
CA LEU A 25 4.80 -5.87 -17.06
C LEU A 25 5.06 -4.92 -18.24
N LYS A 26 5.51 -3.69 -17.96
CA LYS A 26 5.87 -2.70 -18.99
C LYS A 26 7.05 -3.14 -19.87
N ALA A 27 7.94 -3.95 -19.33
CA ALA A 27 9.06 -4.55 -20.07
C ALA A 27 8.67 -5.83 -20.85
N GLY A 28 7.38 -6.19 -20.87
CA GLY A 28 6.86 -7.38 -21.57
C GLY A 28 7.18 -8.70 -20.86
N ILE A 29 7.51 -8.67 -19.57
CA ILE A 29 7.77 -9.88 -18.79
C ILE A 29 6.43 -10.41 -18.28
N THR A 30 6.10 -11.64 -18.62
CA THR A 30 4.90 -12.31 -18.14
C THR A 30 5.07 -12.77 -16.70
N SER A 31 4.18 -12.35 -15.84
CA SER A 31 4.07 -12.88 -14.47
C SER A 31 3.04 -14.00 -14.45
N VAL A 32 3.40 -15.13 -13.87
CA VAL A 32 2.51 -16.27 -13.70
C VAL A 32 2.30 -16.58 -12.23
N VAL A 33 1.09 -17.01 -11.89
CA VAL A 33 0.77 -17.49 -10.56
C VAL A 33 1.02 -19.00 -10.53
N SER A 34 1.73 -19.46 -9.50
CA SER A 34 1.96 -20.90 -9.32
C SER A 34 0.63 -21.64 -9.10
N PRO A 35 0.42 -22.80 -9.72
CA PRO A 35 -0.78 -23.59 -9.47
C PRO A 35 -0.77 -24.19 -8.06
N GLY A 36 -1.95 -24.25 -7.45
CA GLY A 36 -2.16 -24.84 -6.13
C GLY A 36 -1.83 -23.92 -4.96
N ILE A 37 -2.03 -24.44 -3.76
CA ILE A 37 -1.75 -23.75 -2.50
C ILE A 37 -0.32 -24.08 -2.08
N LEU A 38 0.57 -23.09 -2.12
CA LEU A 38 1.97 -23.26 -1.73
C LEU A 38 2.21 -22.95 -0.26
N ALA A 39 1.39 -22.10 0.34
CA ALA A 39 1.48 -21.71 1.74
C ALA A 39 0.13 -21.21 2.25
N GLU A 40 -0.10 -21.38 3.54
CA GLU A 40 -1.22 -20.80 4.26
C GLU A 40 -0.68 -19.72 5.22
N CYS A 41 -1.41 -18.64 5.36
CA CYS A 41 -1.05 -17.53 6.24
C CYS A 41 -2.28 -17.10 7.02
N ASP A 42 -2.12 -16.92 8.32
CA ASP A 42 -3.18 -16.41 9.16
C ASP A 42 -3.60 -15.00 8.72
N ARG A 43 -4.91 -14.81 8.58
CA ARG A 43 -5.46 -13.50 8.28
C ARG A 43 -5.23 -12.58 9.48
N ASN A 44 -4.59 -11.44 9.27
CA ASN A 44 -4.53 -10.41 10.29
C ASN A 44 -5.94 -9.76 10.46
N PRO A 45 -6.66 -10.03 11.55
CA PRO A 45 -8.03 -9.56 11.74
C PRO A 45 -8.09 -8.09 12.14
N SER A 46 -6.96 -7.46 12.44
CA SER A 46 -6.92 -6.09 12.93
C SER A 46 -6.90 -5.09 11.77
N LEU A 47 -7.74 -4.04 11.87
CA LEU A 47 -7.62 -2.86 11.02
C LEU A 47 -6.27 -2.19 11.28
N PRO A 48 -5.60 -1.68 10.25
CA PRO A 48 -4.40 -0.86 10.45
C PRO A 48 -4.75 0.35 11.33
N LYS A 49 -3.86 0.72 12.25
CA LYS A 49 -4.08 1.84 13.21
C LYS A 49 -4.52 3.13 12.53
N TRP A 50 -4.02 3.42 11.34
CA TRP A 50 -4.40 4.63 10.60
C TRP A 50 -5.86 4.65 10.10
N ARG A 51 -6.56 3.50 10.14
CA ARG A 51 -7.99 3.37 9.80
C ARG A 51 -8.90 3.21 11.01
N ASP A 52 -8.35 3.18 12.20
CA ASP A 52 -9.07 2.91 13.43
C ASP A 52 -9.31 4.21 14.20
N ALA A 53 -10.57 4.58 14.38
CA ALA A 53 -11.00 5.79 15.07
C ALA A 53 -10.75 5.77 16.60
N SER A 54 -10.37 4.64 17.19
CA SER A 54 -9.97 4.55 18.59
C SER A 54 -8.64 5.25 18.88
N PHE A 55 -7.83 5.48 17.83
CA PHE A 55 -6.58 6.22 17.94
C PHE A 55 -6.78 7.71 17.59
N SER A 56 -5.99 8.58 18.20
CA SER A 56 -5.97 9.99 17.85
C SER A 56 -5.55 10.23 16.40
N VAL A 57 -5.97 11.34 15.80
CA VAL A 57 -5.60 11.72 14.43
C VAL A 57 -4.08 11.71 14.25
N LYS A 58 -3.34 12.22 15.25
CA LYS A 58 -1.87 12.25 15.25
C LYS A 58 -1.26 10.85 15.20
N GLU A 59 -1.78 9.92 15.97
CA GLU A 59 -1.31 8.54 15.98
C GLU A 59 -1.64 7.83 14.67
N ARG A 60 -2.80 8.11 14.11
CA ARG A 60 -3.20 7.59 12.79
C ARG A 60 -2.27 8.06 11.68
N TYR A 61 -1.93 9.34 11.64
CA TYR A 61 -0.95 9.87 10.69
C TYR A 61 0.45 9.26 10.90
N ARG A 62 0.90 9.12 12.14
CA ARG A 62 2.17 8.47 12.44
C ARG A 62 2.20 7.02 11.93
N SER A 63 1.12 6.28 12.14
CA SER A 63 0.99 4.91 11.62
C SER A 63 0.95 4.86 10.09
N LEU A 64 0.23 5.79 9.45
CA LEU A 64 0.17 5.87 7.99
C LEU A 64 1.55 6.14 7.38
N MET A 65 2.33 7.03 8.00
CA MET A 65 3.66 7.43 7.53
C MET A 65 4.76 6.42 7.89
N SER A 66 4.44 5.36 8.64
CA SER A 66 5.40 4.29 8.95
C SER A 66 5.70 3.43 7.71
N PRO A 67 6.85 2.74 7.65
CA PRO A 67 7.20 1.85 6.53
C PRO A 67 6.16 0.77 6.25
N LYS A 68 5.48 0.27 7.29
CA LYS A 68 4.38 -0.72 7.18
C LYS A 68 3.03 -0.06 6.86
N GLY A 69 2.96 1.26 6.82
CA GLY A 69 1.77 2.01 6.45
C GLY A 69 1.70 2.29 4.95
N ARG A 70 1.30 3.51 4.62
CA ARG A 70 1.27 4.03 3.24
C ARG A 70 1.87 5.44 3.22
N PRO A 71 3.20 5.58 3.33
CA PRO A 71 3.86 6.88 3.31
C PRO A 71 3.45 7.67 2.05
N PHE A 72 3.01 8.90 2.22
CA PHE A 72 2.47 9.71 1.11
C PHE A 72 3.43 9.83 -0.07
N ARG A 73 4.72 10.00 0.20
CA ARG A 73 5.74 10.11 -0.85
C ARG A 73 5.82 8.86 -1.71
N GLU A 74 5.82 7.70 -1.08
CA GLU A 74 5.92 6.41 -1.78
C GLU A 74 4.62 6.10 -2.53
N GLN A 75 3.46 6.33 -1.89
CA GLN A 75 2.16 6.18 -2.53
C GLN A 75 2.04 7.07 -3.76
N PHE A 76 2.39 8.35 -3.63
CA PHE A 76 2.32 9.31 -4.73
C PHE A 76 3.25 8.92 -5.88
N LEU A 77 4.48 8.53 -5.58
CA LEU A 77 5.44 8.08 -6.58
C LEU A 77 4.93 6.84 -7.33
N TYR A 78 4.38 5.88 -6.60
CA TYR A 78 3.81 4.67 -7.18
C TYR A 78 2.62 4.98 -8.08
N ASP A 79 1.67 5.77 -7.60
CA ASP A 79 0.46 6.12 -8.37
C ASP A 79 0.80 6.93 -9.63
N ALA A 80 1.72 7.89 -9.54
CA ALA A 80 2.16 8.68 -10.69
C ALA A 80 2.86 7.84 -11.77
N ARG A 81 3.58 6.79 -11.36
CA ARG A 81 4.27 5.87 -12.29
C ARG A 81 3.36 4.79 -12.86
N SER A 82 2.46 4.26 -12.04
CA SER A 82 1.57 3.17 -12.43
C SER A 82 0.38 3.65 -13.26
N SER A 83 -0.07 4.87 -13.03
CA SER A 83 -1.24 5.45 -13.66
C SER A 83 -0.94 6.86 -14.18
N ASN A 84 -1.32 7.89 -13.44
CA ASN A 84 -1.10 9.29 -13.77
C ASN A 84 -1.12 10.19 -12.52
N VAL A 85 -0.70 11.46 -12.70
CA VAL A 85 -0.64 12.43 -11.60
C VAL A 85 -2.02 12.75 -11.02
N PHE A 86 -3.09 12.74 -11.81
CA PHE A 86 -4.45 12.99 -11.31
C PHE A 86 -4.89 11.91 -10.33
N ASN A 87 -4.63 10.64 -10.65
CA ASN A 87 -4.90 9.53 -9.73
C ASN A 87 -4.04 9.60 -8.46
N ALA A 88 -2.78 10.01 -8.58
CA ALA A 88 -1.91 10.22 -7.43
C ALA A 88 -2.48 11.29 -6.48
N VAL A 89 -2.97 12.41 -7.01
CA VAL A 89 -3.61 13.46 -6.22
C VAL A 89 -4.93 12.97 -5.60
N ALA A 90 -5.76 12.28 -6.37
CA ALA A 90 -7.04 11.74 -5.88
C ALA A 90 -6.82 10.73 -4.74
N HIS A 91 -5.83 9.85 -4.86
CA HIS A 91 -5.46 8.91 -3.79
C HIS A 91 -4.90 9.64 -2.57
N PHE A 92 -4.08 10.66 -2.75
CA PHE A 92 -3.57 11.48 -1.65
C PHE A 92 -4.72 12.10 -0.85
N VAL A 93 -5.67 12.74 -1.52
CA VAL A 93 -6.87 13.32 -0.88
C VAL A 93 -7.69 12.23 -0.17
N SER A 94 -7.96 11.11 -0.86
CA SER A 94 -8.70 9.99 -0.30
C SER A 94 -8.06 9.40 0.95
N LEU A 95 -6.72 9.26 0.99
CA LEU A 95 -6.00 8.78 2.16
C LEU A 95 -6.15 9.74 3.34
N ASN A 96 -6.00 11.05 3.11
CA ASN A 96 -6.20 12.05 4.15
C ASN A 96 -7.62 12.00 4.73
N MET A 97 -8.63 11.92 3.86
CA MET A 97 -10.02 11.78 4.31
C MET A 97 -10.23 10.51 5.12
N LYS A 98 -9.65 9.38 4.73
CA LYS A 98 -9.76 8.11 5.47
C LYS A 98 -9.09 8.18 6.84
N VAL A 99 -8.02 8.96 6.99
CA VAL A 99 -7.36 9.16 8.30
C VAL A 99 -8.20 10.07 9.19
N VAL A 100 -8.72 11.17 8.65
CA VAL A 100 -9.51 12.14 9.41
C VAL A 100 -10.87 11.54 9.81
N PHE A 101 -11.56 10.92 8.85
CA PHE A 101 -12.90 10.32 9.02
C PHE A 101 -12.84 8.80 9.23
N ALA A 102 -11.86 8.32 9.98
CA ALA A 102 -11.75 6.89 10.29
C ALA A 102 -12.99 6.39 11.02
N ARG A 103 -13.44 5.19 10.66
CA ARG A 103 -14.59 4.55 11.31
C ARG A 103 -14.14 3.83 12.59
N ARG A 104 -14.99 3.83 13.62
CA ARG A 104 -14.79 2.95 14.78
C ARG A 104 -14.97 1.49 14.32
N LYS A 105 -14.13 0.60 14.87
CA LYS A 105 -14.36 -0.83 14.75
C LYS A 105 -15.76 -1.13 15.29
N GLN A 106 -16.67 -1.62 14.46
CA GLN A 106 -17.82 -2.33 15.00
C GLN A 106 -17.25 -3.61 15.62
N CYS A 107 -17.36 -3.75 16.93
CA CYS A 107 -17.21 -5.05 17.57
C CYS A 107 -18.33 -5.93 17.01
N GLU A 108 -18.01 -6.78 16.06
CA GLU A 108 -18.87 -7.88 15.66
C GLU A 108 -18.89 -8.85 16.86
N ASN A 109 -19.89 -8.66 17.72
CA ASN A 109 -20.28 -9.69 18.68
C ASN A 109 -20.78 -10.88 17.87
N LYS A 110 -19.95 -11.88 17.77
CA LYS A 110 -20.38 -13.26 17.54
C LYS A 110 -20.07 -14.07 18.76
#